data_8c33d10ee3ed8cccb3396f9b17b11944
#
_entry.id   8c33d10ee3ed8cccb3396f9b17b11944
#
_cell.length_a   1.000
_cell.length_b   1.000
_cell.length_c   1.000
_cell.angle_alpha   90.00
_cell.angle_beta   90.00
_cell.angle_gamma   90.00
#
_symmetry.space_group_name_H-M   'P 1'
#
loop_
_entity.id
_entity.type
_entity.pdbx_description
1 polymer ?
#
loop_
_entity_poly.entity_id
_entity_poly.type
_entity_poly.pdbx_seq_one_letter_code
_entity_poly.pdbx_strand_id
1 'polypeptide(L)'
;MTVTESLFKEIDLGRQGRLQGYSMGLPKIESIMDGVTRRTMTILASGTGQGKSSFILYAYVYRPLMEHIDDDNFYVSYFSLEMPATVIFGKLLSTYIFEKYHKRLSITEILSRKKGYILNDENYEIVKDCTEWLNKIEKKIHIYDKSLNADKLYAILKKKLEEFGKFEETESRKIYKPHNPDLLYEVVIDHVGLLRPSNGHNKKGEIDTTVAYLVTLRNMCGISPTLIQQINREQSNIERFKAGRTGIQLSDLKETGDTTDAAEVVIALYGPNRDKLNTYRGYDVKTLGDHIRMVQILKTRFGTADIEVAVNYHGDVNEWCELPLPNEIYDYEKYLTPDYIINNKGDEEEIEEDNSNDSTFKLII
;
A
#
# COMPACT_ATOMS: atom_id res chain seq x y z
N MET A 1 -31.92 -2.20 -13.84
CA MET A 1 -31.48 -3.24 -12.91
C MET A 1 -32.01 -2.88 -11.54
N THR A 2 -32.77 -3.76 -10.92
CA THR A 2 -33.27 -3.60 -9.54
C THR A 2 -32.14 -3.85 -8.53
N VAL A 3 -32.34 -3.46 -7.26
CA VAL A 3 -31.37 -3.74 -6.18
C VAL A 3 -31.17 -5.26 -6.02
N THR A 4 -32.24 -6.03 -6.14
CA THR A 4 -32.18 -7.50 -6.06
C THR A 4 -31.33 -8.10 -7.18
N GLU A 5 -31.54 -7.68 -8.43
CA GLU A 5 -30.70 -8.12 -9.57
C GLU A 5 -29.24 -7.77 -9.38
N SER A 6 -28.95 -6.57 -8.85
CA SER A 6 -27.57 -6.16 -8.53
C SER A 6 -26.96 -7.03 -7.45
N LEU A 7 -27.70 -7.34 -6.38
CA LEU A 7 -27.23 -8.19 -5.29
C LEU A 7 -26.90 -9.60 -5.77
N PHE A 8 -27.79 -10.23 -6.56
CA PHE A 8 -27.51 -11.57 -7.09
C PHE A 8 -26.30 -11.58 -8.02
N LYS A 9 -26.13 -10.54 -8.83
CA LYS A 9 -24.92 -10.40 -9.66
C LYS A 9 -23.64 -10.33 -8.82
N GLU A 10 -23.65 -9.57 -7.71
CA GLU A 10 -22.49 -9.52 -6.81
C GLU A 10 -22.24 -10.85 -6.12
N ILE A 11 -23.29 -11.57 -5.68
CA ILE A 11 -23.16 -12.93 -5.13
C ILE A 11 -22.51 -13.87 -6.14
N ASP A 12 -22.94 -13.84 -7.40
CA ASP A 12 -22.39 -14.70 -8.45
C ASP A 12 -20.92 -14.38 -8.74
N LEU A 13 -20.55 -13.09 -8.75
CA LEU A 13 -19.16 -12.65 -8.88
C LEU A 13 -18.31 -13.12 -7.68
N GLY A 14 -18.85 -12.99 -6.44
CA GLY A 14 -18.17 -13.46 -5.24
C GLY A 14 -17.91 -14.97 -5.26
N ARG A 15 -18.91 -15.77 -5.68
CA ARG A 15 -18.77 -17.23 -5.84
C ARG A 15 -17.73 -17.64 -6.90
N GLN A 16 -17.42 -16.75 -7.85
CA GLN A 16 -16.37 -16.94 -8.85
C GLN A 16 -15.00 -16.43 -8.37
N GLY A 17 -14.86 -15.98 -7.12
CA GLY A 17 -13.62 -15.37 -6.59
C GLY A 17 -13.31 -13.97 -7.11
N ARG A 18 -14.15 -13.39 -7.97
CA ARG A 18 -13.89 -12.13 -8.68
C ARG A 18 -14.04 -10.87 -7.82
N LEU A 19 -14.51 -11.01 -6.59
CA LEU A 19 -14.60 -9.92 -5.62
C LEU A 19 -13.47 -9.93 -4.59
N GLN A 20 -12.63 -10.95 -4.58
CA GLN A 20 -11.46 -11.04 -3.71
C GLN A 20 -10.49 -9.90 -3.97
N GLY A 21 -9.80 -9.46 -2.92
CA GLY A 21 -8.73 -8.49 -3.00
C GLY A 21 -7.46 -9.09 -3.62
N TYR A 22 -6.62 -8.23 -4.20
CA TYR A 22 -5.32 -8.64 -4.72
C TYR A 22 -4.29 -8.70 -3.59
N SER A 23 -3.30 -9.57 -3.74
CA SER A 23 -2.31 -9.80 -2.70
C SER A 23 -1.50 -8.55 -2.39
N MET A 24 -1.25 -8.34 -1.10
CA MET A 24 -0.33 -7.34 -0.54
C MET A 24 1.04 -7.94 -0.24
N GLY A 25 1.19 -9.28 -0.36
CA GLY A 25 2.34 -10.04 0.10
C GLY A 25 2.48 -10.09 1.64
N LEU A 26 1.38 -9.91 2.36
CA LEU A 26 1.30 -9.83 3.81
C LEU A 26 0.08 -10.64 4.29
N PRO A 27 0.18 -11.98 4.35
CA PRO A 27 -0.97 -12.89 4.55
C PRO A 27 -1.78 -12.65 5.82
N LYS A 28 -1.14 -12.29 6.95
CA LYS A 28 -1.86 -11.98 8.21
C LYS A 28 -2.69 -10.71 8.06
N ILE A 29 -2.16 -9.70 7.36
CA ILE A 29 -2.89 -8.46 7.08
C ILE A 29 -4.02 -8.74 6.11
N GLU A 30 -3.77 -9.51 5.05
CA GLU A 30 -4.79 -9.91 4.07
C GLU A 30 -5.95 -10.68 4.71
N SER A 31 -5.67 -11.56 5.67
CA SER A 31 -6.72 -12.28 6.42
C SER A 31 -7.64 -11.37 7.23
N ILE A 32 -7.20 -10.15 7.55
CA ILE A 32 -7.97 -9.17 8.33
C ILE A 32 -8.79 -8.24 7.41
N MET A 33 -8.23 -7.83 6.26
CA MET A 33 -8.79 -6.78 5.43
C MET A 33 -8.96 -7.14 3.94
N ASP A 34 -8.79 -8.41 3.58
CA ASP A 34 -8.99 -8.95 2.23
C ASP A 34 -8.09 -8.32 1.14
N GLY A 35 -6.86 -7.93 1.51
CA GLY A 35 -5.88 -7.39 0.56
C GLY A 35 -6.28 -6.04 -0.07
N VAL A 36 -5.85 -5.81 -1.32
CA VAL A 36 -6.19 -4.60 -2.09
C VAL A 36 -7.49 -4.81 -2.85
N THR A 37 -8.57 -4.20 -2.38
CA THR A 37 -9.92 -4.43 -2.89
C THR A 37 -10.42 -3.30 -3.78
N ARG A 38 -11.29 -3.64 -4.76
CA ARG A 38 -11.96 -2.65 -5.62
C ARG A 38 -12.91 -1.77 -4.82
N ARG A 39 -13.09 -0.52 -5.28
CA ARG A 39 -14.04 0.45 -4.69
C ARG A 39 -13.77 0.76 -3.22
N THR A 40 -12.54 0.57 -2.78
CA THR A 40 -12.13 0.79 -1.41
C THR A 40 -11.24 2.02 -1.31
N MET A 41 -11.60 2.93 -0.44
CA MET A 41 -10.74 4.06 -0.09
C MET A 41 -9.92 3.71 1.14
N THR A 42 -8.60 3.71 0.98
CA THR A 42 -7.65 3.42 2.05
C THR A 42 -6.89 4.68 2.46
N ILE A 43 -6.67 4.84 3.75
CA ILE A 43 -5.72 5.83 4.28
C ILE A 43 -4.58 5.09 4.94
N LEU A 44 -3.36 5.46 4.57
CA LEU A 44 -2.15 5.08 5.29
C LEU A 44 -1.59 6.29 6.04
N ALA A 45 -1.61 6.23 7.35
CA ALA A 45 -1.13 7.31 8.22
C ALA A 45 0.13 6.91 8.98
N SER A 46 1.07 7.84 9.12
CA SER A 46 2.26 7.60 9.95
C SER A 46 3.05 8.90 10.15
N GLY A 47 3.96 8.91 11.09
CA GLY A 47 4.98 9.94 11.24
C GLY A 47 6.00 9.95 10.08
N THR A 48 6.84 10.98 10.03
CA THR A 48 7.92 11.09 9.03
C THR A 48 8.93 9.97 9.19
N GLY A 49 9.42 9.42 8.06
CA GLY A 49 10.49 8.41 8.05
C GLY A 49 10.08 7.02 8.55
N GLN A 50 8.78 6.72 8.64
CA GLN A 50 8.29 5.39 9.05
C GLN A 50 8.11 4.39 7.90
N GLY A 51 8.34 4.81 6.65
CA GLY A 51 8.23 3.93 5.48
C GLY A 51 6.89 3.97 4.76
N LYS A 52 6.04 5.02 4.94
CA LYS A 52 4.72 5.13 4.29
C LYS A 52 4.72 4.85 2.80
N SER A 53 5.49 5.65 2.05
CA SER A 53 5.60 5.52 0.60
C SER A 53 6.16 4.16 0.19
N SER A 54 7.11 3.63 0.97
CA SER A 54 7.70 2.31 0.75
C SER A 54 6.67 1.19 0.96
N PHE A 55 5.84 1.29 2.00
CA PHE A 55 4.78 0.31 2.28
C PHE A 55 3.72 0.31 1.15
N ILE A 56 3.25 1.49 0.74
CA ILE A 56 2.27 1.58 -0.36
C ILE A 56 2.87 1.08 -1.68
N LEU A 57 4.13 1.42 -1.98
CA LEU A 57 4.80 0.91 -3.18
C LEU A 57 4.94 -0.61 -3.17
N TYR A 58 5.17 -1.22 -2.01
CA TYR A 58 5.25 -2.67 -1.88
C TYR A 58 3.86 -3.31 -1.91
N ALA A 59 2.99 -2.99 -0.97
CA ALA A 59 1.75 -3.71 -0.71
C ALA A 59 0.59 -3.34 -1.66
N TYR A 60 0.51 -2.07 -2.11
CA TYR A 60 -0.59 -1.58 -2.94
C TYR A 60 -0.24 -1.40 -4.42
N VAL A 61 1.06 -1.44 -4.75
CA VAL A 61 1.50 -1.28 -6.13
C VAL A 61 2.24 -2.53 -6.61
N TYR A 62 3.38 -2.87 -5.98
CA TYR A 62 4.26 -3.92 -6.48
C TYR A 62 3.59 -5.31 -6.44
N ARG A 63 3.01 -5.70 -5.31
CA ARG A 63 2.40 -7.03 -5.16
C ARG A 63 1.21 -7.25 -6.10
N PRO A 64 0.19 -6.37 -6.14
CA PRO A 64 -0.90 -6.52 -7.11
C PRO A 64 -0.41 -6.46 -8.56
N LEU A 65 0.62 -5.65 -8.84
CA LEU A 65 1.19 -5.53 -10.18
C LEU A 65 1.89 -6.82 -10.61
N MET A 66 2.60 -7.51 -9.69
CA MET A 66 3.23 -8.80 -9.99
C MET A 66 2.21 -9.91 -10.20
N GLU A 67 1.13 -9.92 -9.43
CA GLU A 67 0.00 -10.86 -9.60
C GLU A 67 -0.66 -10.70 -10.99
N HIS A 68 -0.76 -9.45 -11.48
CA HIS A 68 -1.45 -9.09 -12.73
C HIS A 68 -0.52 -8.54 -13.81
N ILE A 69 0.76 -8.95 -13.83
CA ILE A 69 1.76 -8.41 -14.77
C ILE A 69 1.43 -8.71 -16.23
N ASP A 70 0.77 -9.82 -16.51
CA ASP A 70 0.48 -10.33 -17.85
C ASP A 70 -0.99 -10.17 -18.29
N ASP A 71 -1.87 -9.61 -17.44
CA ASP A 71 -3.27 -9.33 -17.78
C ASP A 71 -3.62 -7.84 -17.59
N ASP A 72 -4.85 -7.44 -17.92
CA ASP A 72 -5.31 -6.05 -17.85
C ASP A 72 -6.22 -5.79 -16.61
N ASN A 73 -6.07 -6.57 -15.53
CA ASN A 73 -6.93 -6.45 -14.35
C ASN A 73 -6.40 -5.45 -13.30
N PHE A 74 -5.17 -4.97 -13.44
CA PHE A 74 -4.59 -4.00 -12.51
C PHE A 74 -3.94 -2.82 -13.24
N TYR A 75 -4.23 -1.60 -12.76
CA TYR A 75 -3.61 -0.37 -13.23
C TYR A 75 -3.48 0.65 -12.10
N VAL A 76 -2.40 1.43 -12.10
CA VAL A 76 -2.09 2.42 -11.07
C VAL A 76 -1.89 3.81 -11.65
N SER A 77 -2.58 4.82 -11.09
CA SER A 77 -2.19 6.23 -11.19
C SER A 77 -1.56 6.67 -9.88
N TYR A 78 -0.25 6.87 -9.89
CA TYR A 78 0.52 7.26 -8.71
C TYR A 78 0.84 8.76 -8.76
N PHE A 79 0.22 9.53 -7.89
CA PHE A 79 0.50 10.96 -7.73
C PHE A 79 1.60 11.14 -6.69
N SER A 80 2.85 11.16 -7.16
CA SER A 80 4.04 11.34 -6.32
C SER A 80 4.35 12.82 -6.18
N LEU A 81 3.90 13.44 -5.11
CA LEU A 81 4.10 14.87 -4.89
C LEU A 81 5.42 15.18 -4.17
N GLU A 82 6.12 14.14 -3.70
CA GLU A 82 7.39 14.24 -2.96
C GLU A 82 8.58 13.69 -3.76
N MET A 83 8.41 12.59 -4.49
CA MET A 83 9.50 11.89 -5.15
C MET A 83 9.36 11.90 -6.69
N PRO A 84 10.46 12.07 -7.45
CA PRO A 84 10.44 11.93 -8.90
C PRO A 84 10.07 10.50 -9.35
N ALA A 85 9.48 10.38 -10.54
CA ALA A 85 9.10 9.09 -11.14
C ALA A 85 10.27 8.09 -11.20
N THR A 86 11.48 8.56 -11.52
CA THR A 86 12.70 7.71 -11.56
C THR A 86 13.03 7.07 -10.21
N VAL A 87 12.72 7.75 -9.10
CA VAL A 87 12.93 7.19 -7.74
C VAL A 87 11.89 6.11 -7.44
N ILE A 88 10.64 6.32 -7.83
CA ILE A 88 9.56 5.33 -7.67
C ILE A 88 9.90 4.06 -8.46
N PHE A 89 10.21 4.19 -9.76
CA PHE A 89 10.62 3.04 -10.58
C PHE A 89 11.87 2.35 -10.05
N GLY A 90 12.86 3.12 -9.56
CA GLY A 90 14.07 2.56 -8.98
C GLY A 90 13.82 1.76 -7.70
N LYS A 91 12.83 2.16 -6.87
CA LYS A 91 12.41 1.37 -5.69
C LYS A 91 11.72 0.07 -6.11
N LEU A 92 10.81 0.12 -7.08
CA LEU A 92 10.17 -1.08 -7.63
C LEU A 92 11.21 -2.04 -8.23
N LEU A 93 12.19 -1.50 -8.98
CA LEU A 93 13.28 -2.27 -9.55
C LEU A 93 14.17 -2.91 -8.46
N SER A 94 14.46 -2.19 -7.38
CA SER A 94 15.23 -2.71 -6.24
C SER A 94 14.55 -3.94 -5.62
N THR A 95 13.24 -3.87 -5.39
CA THR A 95 12.45 -4.99 -4.90
C THR A 95 12.47 -6.17 -5.89
N TYR A 96 12.22 -5.91 -7.16
CA TYR A 96 12.23 -6.94 -8.20
C TYR A 96 13.58 -7.65 -8.35
N ILE A 97 14.68 -6.89 -8.33
CA ILE A 97 16.04 -7.46 -8.38
C ILE A 97 16.30 -8.34 -7.15
N PHE A 98 15.89 -7.88 -5.98
CA PHE A 98 16.06 -8.66 -4.76
C PHE A 98 15.29 -10.00 -4.83
N GLU A 99 14.05 -9.97 -5.25
CA GLU A 99 13.23 -11.19 -5.34
C GLU A 99 13.70 -12.17 -6.42
N LYS A 100 14.07 -11.64 -7.59
CA LYS A 100 14.41 -12.48 -8.75
C LYS A 100 15.85 -12.97 -8.77
N TYR A 101 16.79 -12.10 -8.38
CA TYR A 101 18.23 -12.37 -8.51
C TYR A 101 18.91 -12.57 -7.14
N HIS A 102 18.17 -12.43 -6.05
CA HIS A 102 18.70 -12.48 -4.68
C HIS A 102 19.87 -11.50 -4.45
N LYS A 103 19.81 -10.36 -5.13
CA LYS A 103 20.84 -9.30 -5.07
C LYS A 103 20.29 -8.08 -4.33
N ARG A 104 21.03 -7.64 -3.32
CA ARG A 104 20.72 -6.41 -2.57
C ARG A 104 21.27 -5.20 -3.33
N LEU A 105 20.40 -4.56 -4.11
CA LEU A 105 20.74 -3.31 -4.82
C LEU A 105 19.77 -2.21 -4.38
N SER A 106 20.29 -1.30 -3.54
CA SER A 106 19.51 -0.15 -3.11
C SER A 106 19.29 0.85 -4.26
N ILE A 107 18.21 1.65 -4.16
CA ILE A 107 17.96 2.75 -5.10
C ILE A 107 19.15 3.74 -5.18
N THR A 108 19.87 3.94 -4.07
CA THR A 108 21.05 4.80 -4.02
C THR A 108 22.18 4.25 -4.89
N GLU A 109 22.35 2.93 -4.91
CA GLU A 109 23.33 2.22 -5.72
C GLU A 109 22.91 2.15 -7.19
N ILE A 110 21.67 1.74 -7.47
CA ILE A 110 21.10 1.69 -8.84
C ILE A 110 21.29 3.04 -9.54
N LEU A 111 21.02 4.15 -8.85
CA LEU A 111 21.18 5.51 -9.40
C LEU A 111 22.59 6.10 -9.20
N SER A 112 23.51 5.37 -8.57
CA SER A 112 24.88 5.81 -8.28
C SER A 112 24.94 7.21 -7.62
N ARG A 113 23.99 7.52 -6.73
CA ARG A 113 23.82 8.88 -6.17
C ARG A 113 24.74 9.21 -5.01
N LYS A 114 25.50 8.26 -4.49
CA LYS A 114 26.36 8.46 -3.33
C LYS A 114 27.77 7.90 -3.60
N LYS A 115 28.79 8.65 -3.23
CA LYS A 115 30.19 8.20 -3.31
C LYS A 115 30.36 6.87 -2.54
N GLY A 116 30.93 5.87 -3.20
CA GLY A 116 31.05 4.50 -2.67
C GLY A 116 29.84 3.59 -2.95
N TYR A 117 28.77 4.12 -3.54
CA TYR A 117 27.58 3.38 -3.98
C TYR A 117 27.42 3.54 -5.50
N ILE A 118 28.48 3.23 -6.24
CA ILE A 118 28.48 3.27 -7.70
C ILE A 118 28.12 1.88 -8.20
N LEU A 119 27.13 1.82 -9.10
CA LEU A 119 26.71 0.59 -9.75
C LEU A 119 27.89 0.04 -10.59
N ASN A 120 28.33 -1.17 -10.26
CA ASN A 120 29.39 -1.84 -11.02
C ASN A 120 28.82 -2.49 -12.29
N ASP A 121 29.72 -2.95 -13.20
CA ASP A 121 29.31 -3.52 -14.48
C ASP A 121 28.46 -4.78 -14.33
N GLU A 122 28.77 -5.67 -13.38
CA GLU A 122 27.98 -6.89 -13.10
C GLU A 122 26.53 -6.53 -12.72
N ASN A 123 26.35 -5.63 -11.75
CA ASN A 123 25.04 -5.20 -11.30
C ASN A 123 24.29 -4.38 -12.38
N TYR A 124 25.04 -3.66 -13.25
CA TYR A 124 24.45 -2.95 -14.38
C TYR A 124 23.86 -3.91 -15.43
N GLU A 125 24.51 -5.04 -15.69
CA GLU A 125 23.94 -6.08 -16.56
C GLU A 125 22.64 -6.65 -15.96
N ILE A 126 22.56 -6.91 -14.65
CA ILE A 126 21.31 -7.31 -13.99
C ILE A 126 20.20 -6.26 -14.18
N VAL A 127 20.53 -4.97 -14.05
CA VAL A 127 19.57 -3.89 -14.31
C VAL A 127 19.09 -3.90 -15.76
N LYS A 128 19.97 -4.15 -16.73
CA LYS A 128 19.59 -4.27 -18.15
C LYS A 128 18.67 -5.48 -18.40
N ASP A 129 18.93 -6.61 -17.77
CA ASP A 129 18.10 -7.80 -17.89
C ASP A 129 16.65 -7.57 -17.38
N CYS A 130 16.45 -6.55 -16.53
CA CYS A 130 15.13 -6.14 -16.07
C CYS A 130 14.36 -5.24 -17.06
N THR A 131 14.93 -4.90 -18.24
CA THR A 131 14.32 -3.95 -19.19
C THR A 131 12.94 -4.39 -19.67
N GLU A 132 12.76 -5.68 -19.97
CA GLU A 132 11.45 -6.20 -20.40
C GLU A 132 10.39 -6.02 -19.30
N TRP A 133 10.73 -6.37 -18.07
CA TRP A 133 9.87 -6.17 -16.91
C TRP A 133 9.55 -4.69 -16.69
N LEU A 134 10.55 -3.79 -16.76
CA LEU A 134 10.34 -2.34 -16.66
C LEU A 134 9.36 -1.84 -17.72
N ASN A 135 9.47 -2.31 -18.96
CA ASN A 135 8.54 -1.95 -20.04
C ASN A 135 7.13 -2.47 -19.80
N LYS A 136 6.96 -3.63 -19.15
CA LYS A 136 5.64 -4.15 -18.76
C LYS A 136 5.00 -3.28 -17.69
N ILE A 137 5.73 -2.95 -16.61
CA ILE A 137 5.16 -2.14 -15.53
C ILE A 137 4.89 -0.69 -15.95
N GLU A 138 5.68 -0.10 -16.87
CA GLU A 138 5.44 1.24 -17.39
C GLU A 138 4.08 1.38 -18.10
N LYS A 139 3.57 0.29 -18.68
CA LYS A 139 2.23 0.26 -19.29
C LYS A 139 1.10 0.22 -18.25
N LYS A 140 1.39 -0.23 -17.03
CA LYS A 140 0.40 -0.47 -15.96
C LYS A 140 0.44 0.57 -14.84
N ILE A 141 1.53 1.33 -14.74
CA ILE A 141 1.68 2.38 -13.73
C ILE A 141 2.00 3.72 -14.41
N HIS A 142 1.20 4.73 -14.13
CA HIS A 142 1.50 6.09 -14.55
C HIS A 142 1.78 6.99 -13.35
N ILE A 143 2.98 7.59 -13.33
CA ILE A 143 3.43 8.43 -12.23
C ILE A 143 3.31 9.91 -12.61
N TYR A 144 2.59 10.65 -11.78
CA TYR A 144 2.41 12.10 -11.89
C TYR A 144 3.25 12.76 -10.78
N ASP A 145 4.43 13.28 -11.12
CA ASP A 145 5.39 13.88 -10.18
C ASP A 145 5.42 15.41 -10.21
N LYS A 146 4.36 16.01 -10.76
CA LYS A 146 4.20 17.46 -10.81
C LYS A 146 3.19 17.95 -9.79
N SER A 147 3.40 19.16 -9.33
CA SER A 147 2.47 19.85 -8.42
C SER A 147 1.04 19.91 -8.96
N LEU A 148 0.08 19.63 -8.11
CA LEU A 148 -1.29 19.30 -8.45
C LEU A 148 -2.25 19.91 -7.41
N ASN A 149 -3.47 20.21 -7.85
CA ASN A 149 -4.61 20.56 -7.02
C ASN A 149 -5.79 19.60 -7.30
N ALA A 150 -6.86 19.69 -6.52
CA ALA A 150 -8.03 18.81 -6.63
C ALA A 150 -8.64 18.78 -8.03
N ASP A 151 -8.82 19.95 -8.65
CA ASP A 151 -9.44 20.04 -9.98
C ASP A 151 -8.58 19.38 -11.06
N LYS A 152 -7.27 19.58 -11.03
CA LYS A 152 -6.34 18.95 -11.97
C LYS A 152 -6.30 17.43 -11.75
N LEU A 153 -6.30 16.99 -10.50
CA LEU A 153 -6.37 15.56 -10.15
C LEU A 153 -7.65 14.95 -10.73
N TYR A 154 -8.79 15.57 -10.48
CA TYR A 154 -10.07 15.12 -11.03
C TYR A 154 -10.06 15.05 -12.55
N ALA A 155 -9.55 16.08 -13.23
CA ALA A 155 -9.48 16.11 -14.69
C ALA A 155 -8.57 14.99 -15.25
N ILE A 156 -7.43 14.72 -14.62
CA ILE A 156 -6.52 13.63 -15.00
C ILE A 156 -7.22 12.28 -14.84
N LEU A 157 -7.82 12.03 -13.67
CA LEU A 157 -8.52 10.77 -13.39
C LEU A 157 -9.71 10.56 -14.34
N LYS A 158 -10.48 11.61 -14.61
CA LYS A 158 -11.60 11.54 -15.55
C LYS A 158 -11.15 11.16 -16.95
N LYS A 159 -10.07 11.80 -17.46
CA LYS A 159 -9.48 11.46 -18.74
C LYS A 159 -9.01 10.01 -18.81
N LYS A 160 -8.36 9.53 -17.74
CA LYS A 160 -7.91 8.13 -17.67
C LYS A 160 -9.10 7.15 -17.63
N LEU A 161 -10.16 7.49 -16.92
CA LEU A 161 -11.39 6.69 -16.90
C LEU A 161 -12.07 6.61 -18.28
N GLU A 162 -11.95 7.65 -19.11
CA GLU A 162 -12.45 7.62 -20.50
C GLU A 162 -11.67 6.65 -21.40
N GLU A 163 -10.41 6.32 -21.03
CA GLU A 163 -9.63 5.25 -21.69
C GLU A 163 -10.10 3.85 -21.24
N PHE A 164 -10.55 3.70 -20.00
CA PHE A 164 -10.95 2.41 -19.39
C PHE A 164 -12.45 2.11 -19.51
N GLY A 165 -13.26 3.05 -20.01
CA GLY A 165 -14.70 2.87 -20.11
C GLY A 165 -15.40 4.05 -20.73
N LYS A 166 -16.73 4.06 -20.63
CA LYS A 166 -17.57 5.13 -21.19
C LYS A 166 -18.50 5.69 -20.13
N PHE A 167 -18.62 7.02 -20.13
CA PHE A 167 -19.68 7.73 -19.39
C PHE A 167 -20.92 7.81 -20.27
N GLU A 168 -22.05 7.32 -19.77
CA GLU A 168 -23.35 7.41 -20.44
C GLU A 168 -24.28 8.24 -19.55
N GLU A 169 -25.05 9.10 -20.20
CA GLU A 169 -26.12 9.85 -19.56
C GLU A 169 -27.45 9.09 -19.75
N THR A 170 -28.13 8.82 -18.66
CA THR A 170 -29.48 8.30 -18.64
C THR A 170 -30.42 9.43 -18.21
N GLU A 171 -31.73 9.28 -18.39
CA GLU A 171 -32.73 10.28 -17.98
C GLU A 171 -32.63 10.73 -16.52
N SER A 172 -32.08 9.88 -15.64
CA SER A 172 -32.03 10.15 -14.21
C SER A 172 -30.62 10.31 -13.63
N ARG A 173 -29.55 9.83 -14.30
CA ARG A 173 -28.19 9.85 -13.77
C ARG A 173 -27.13 9.61 -14.82
N LYS A 174 -25.91 10.06 -14.51
CA LYS A 174 -24.69 9.67 -15.23
C LYS A 174 -24.19 8.34 -14.69
N ILE A 175 -23.91 7.38 -15.58
CA ILE A 175 -23.36 6.07 -15.24
C ILE A 175 -22.02 5.85 -15.94
N TYR A 176 -21.17 5.02 -15.37
CA TYR A 176 -19.91 4.62 -15.99
C TYR A 176 -19.97 3.12 -16.33
N LYS A 177 -19.57 2.78 -17.56
CA LYS A 177 -19.46 1.39 -18.02
C LYS A 177 -18.00 1.09 -18.32
N PRO A 178 -17.30 0.29 -17.49
CA PRO A 178 -15.92 -0.09 -17.76
C PRO A 178 -15.85 -1.03 -18.95
N HIS A 179 -14.77 -0.96 -19.74
CA HIS A 179 -14.44 -1.93 -20.79
C HIS A 179 -14.05 -3.28 -20.17
N ASN A 180 -13.24 -3.26 -19.11
CA ASN A 180 -12.90 -4.41 -18.30
C ASN A 180 -13.55 -4.26 -16.90
N PRO A 181 -14.59 -5.06 -16.57
CA PRO A 181 -15.25 -5.01 -15.26
C PRO A 181 -14.39 -5.55 -14.11
N ASP A 182 -13.33 -6.29 -14.44
CA ASP A 182 -12.40 -6.87 -13.45
C ASP A 182 -11.21 -5.97 -13.14
N LEU A 183 -11.06 -4.86 -13.86
CA LEU A 183 -9.99 -3.90 -13.60
C LEU A 183 -10.08 -3.33 -12.18
N LEU A 184 -9.04 -3.52 -11.38
CA LEU A 184 -8.77 -2.75 -10.19
C LEU A 184 -7.93 -1.53 -10.60
N TYR A 185 -8.54 -0.35 -10.57
CA TYR A 185 -7.85 0.90 -10.85
C TYR A 185 -7.46 1.57 -9.54
N GLU A 186 -6.20 1.39 -9.15
CA GLU A 186 -5.62 1.98 -7.95
C GLU A 186 -5.20 3.43 -8.19
N VAL A 187 -5.54 4.32 -7.26
CA VAL A 187 -5.19 5.75 -7.31
C VAL A 187 -4.46 6.13 -6.05
N VAL A 188 -3.13 6.22 -6.11
CA VAL A 188 -2.28 6.57 -4.96
C VAL A 188 -1.99 8.06 -4.95
N ILE A 189 -2.12 8.71 -3.78
CA ILE A 189 -1.70 10.10 -3.56
C ILE A 189 -0.66 10.14 -2.44
N ASP A 190 0.59 10.41 -2.79
CA ASP A 190 1.76 10.45 -1.90
C ASP A 190 2.41 11.85 -1.87
N HIS A 191 2.12 12.66 -0.85
CA HIS A 191 1.07 12.54 0.17
C HIS A 191 0.13 13.76 0.08
N VAL A 192 -1.10 13.58 0.55
CA VAL A 192 -2.18 14.59 0.43
C VAL A 192 -1.81 15.97 0.98
N GLY A 193 -0.92 16.01 1.97
CA GLY A 193 -0.42 17.26 2.55
C GLY A 193 0.40 18.15 1.59
N LEU A 194 0.77 17.68 0.39
CA LEU A 194 1.51 18.44 -0.63
C LEU A 194 0.63 18.94 -1.78
N LEU A 195 -0.67 18.66 -1.75
CA LEU A 195 -1.62 19.27 -2.67
C LEU A 195 -1.57 20.80 -2.53
N ARG A 196 -1.58 21.48 -3.67
CA ARG A 196 -1.59 22.96 -3.71
C ARG A 196 -3.02 23.47 -3.63
N PRO A 197 -3.31 24.38 -2.68
CA PRO A 197 -4.63 24.97 -2.61
C PRO A 197 -4.99 25.68 -3.91
N SER A 198 -6.20 25.45 -4.38
CA SER A 198 -6.85 26.21 -5.46
C SER A 198 -7.22 27.62 -4.96
N ASN A 199 -7.50 28.56 -5.88
CA ASN A 199 -7.90 29.89 -5.52
C ASN A 199 -9.14 29.87 -4.61
N GLY A 200 -9.02 30.48 -3.43
CA GLY A 200 -10.09 30.54 -2.42
C GLY A 200 -10.11 29.38 -1.41
N HIS A 201 -9.28 28.36 -1.57
CA HIS A 201 -9.14 27.27 -0.61
C HIS A 201 -7.92 27.48 0.30
N ASN A 202 -8.05 27.07 1.56
CA ASN A 202 -6.92 26.73 2.39
C ASN A 202 -6.51 25.27 2.18
N LYS A 203 -5.43 24.83 2.79
CA LYS A 203 -4.91 23.45 2.66
C LYS A 203 -5.94 22.38 3.04
N LYS A 204 -6.70 22.62 4.12
CA LYS A 204 -7.74 21.68 4.56
C LYS A 204 -8.84 21.59 3.52
N GLY A 205 -9.37 22.70 3.04
CA GLY A 205 -10.42 22.70 2.01
C GLY A 205 -10.00 22.04 0.70
N GLU A 206 -8.71 22.13 0.34
CA GLU A 206 -8.17 21.43 -0.82
C GLU A 206 -8.18 19.90 -0.64
N ILE A 207 -7.80 19.42 0.56
CA ILE A 207 -7.85 18.00 0.90
C ILE A 207 -9.29 17.51 0.89
N ASP A 208 -10.21 18.24 1.52
CA ASP A 208 -11.63 17.89 1.60
C ASP A 208 -12.25 17.82 0.20
N THR A 209 -11.94 18.76 -0.69
CA THR A 209 -12.39 18.74 -2.09
C THR A 209 -11.81 17.52 -2.84
N THR A 210 -10.53 17.21 -2.63
CA THR A 210 -9.88 16.04 -3.24
C THR A 210 -10.59 14.76 -2.80
N VAL A 211 -10.86 14.61 -1.49
CA VAL A 211 -11.58 13.45 -0.95
C VAL A 211 -12.98 13.34 -1.55
N ALA A 212 -13.73 14.43 -1.63
CA ALA A 212 -15.07 14.43 -2.21
C ALA A 212 -15.05 13.98 -3.70
N TYR A 213 -14.06 14.42 -4.48
CA TYR A 213 -13.89 13.95 -5.87
C TYR A 213 -13.56 12.46 -5.94
N LEU A 214 -12.64 11.98 -5.09
CA LEU A 214 -12.28 10.56 -5.05
C LEU A 214 -13.44 9.67 -4.62
N VAL A 215 -14.22 10.07 -3.62
CA VAL A 215 -15.45 9.36 -3.20
C VAL A 215 -16.46 9.30 -4.35
N THR A 216 -16.63 10.41 -5.08
CA THR A 216 -17.52 10.45 -6.23
C THR A 216 -17.07 9.47 -7.33
N LEU A 217 -15.78 9.49 -7.69
CA LEU A 217 -15.22 8.58 -8.71
C LEU A 217 -15.22 7.12 -8.25
N ARG A 218 -14.91 6.85 -6.97
CA ARG A 218 -15.01 5.51 -6.37
C ARG A 218 -16.43 4.95 -6.51
N ASN A 219 -17.42 5.72 -6.11
CA ASN A 219 -18.81 5.27 -6.13
C ASN A 219 -19.36 5.10 -7.55
N MET A 220 -18.97 5.98 -8.48
CA MET A 220 -19.48 5.98 -9.85
C MET A 220 -18.69 5.05 -10.77
N CYS A 221 -17.36 5.04 -10.66
CA CYS A 221 -16.48 4.38 -11.61
C CYS A 221 -15.76 3.15 -11.03
N GLY A 222 -15.78 2.96 -9.71
CA GLY A 222 -15.17 1.80 -9.08
C GLY A 222 -13.66 1.90 -8.87
N ILE A 223 -13.07 3.10 -8.87
CA ILE A 223 -11.65 3.29 -8.52
C ILE A 223 -11.39 2.95 -7.05
N SER A 224 -10.13 2.64 -6.74
CA SER A 224 -9.67 2.37 -5.36
C SER A 224 -8.64 3.44 -4.96
N PRO A 225 -9.05 4.49 -4.22
CA PRO A 225 -8.12 5.53 -3.78
C PRO A 225 -7.34 5.11 -2.54
N THR A 226 -6.00 5.27 -2.59
CA THR A 226 -5.11 5.14 -1.43
C THR A 226 -4.42 6.46 -1.14
N LEU A 227 -4.70 7.02 0.03
CA LEU A 227 -4.19 8.32 0.46
C LEU A 227 -3.11 8.14 1.53
N ILE A 228 -1.92 8.66 1.27
CA ILE A 228 -0.87 8.73 2.27
C ILE A 228 -1.03 10.03 3.05
N GLN A 229 -1.11 9.91 4.38
CA GLN A 229 -1.28 11.01 5.30
C GLN A 229 -0.14 11.05 6.32
N GLN A 230 0.44 12.22 6.50
CA GLN A 230 1.43 12.44 7.55
C GLN A 230 0.73 12.93 8.81
N ILE A 231 1.05 12.29 9.94
CA ILE A 231 0.58 12.74 11.25
C ILE A 231 1.66 13.50 11.98
N ASN A 232 1.24 14.54 12.71
CA ASN A 232 2.13 15.35 13.55
C ASN A 232 1.98 14.88 15.01
N ARG A 233 3.06 14.32 15.58
CA ARG A 233 3.01 13.64 16.89
C ARG A 233 3.46 14.48 18.08
N GLU A 234 3.92 15.71 17.87
CA GLU A 234 4.71 16.39 18.91
C GLU A 234 3.94 16.77 20.19
N GLN A 235 2.62 16.96 20.13
CA GLN A 235 1.87 17.43 21.30
C GLN A 235 1.10 16.36 22.09
N SER A 236 0.75 15.22 21.47
CA SER A 236 -0.09 14.19 22.13
C SER A 236 0.69 13.07 22.82
N ASN A 237 1.99 12.93 22.56
CA ASN A 237 2.76 11.74 22.93
C ASN A 237 3.22 11.65 24.38
N ILE A 238 3.55 12.74 25.04
CA ILE A 238 4.17 12.69 26.39
C ILE A 238 3.19 12.13 27.42
N GLU A 239 1.95 12.58 27.39
CA GLU A 239 0.91 12.10 28.32
C GLU A 239 0.47 10.66 28.02
N ARG A 240 0.35 10.31 26.74
CA ARG A 240 0.05 8.94 26.30
C ARG A 240 1.16 7.96 26.64
N PHE A 241 2.40 8.36 26.41
CA PHE A 241 3.58 7.55 26.74
C PHE A 241 3.65 7.29 28.24
N LYS A 242 3.39 8.31 29.09
CA LYS A 242 3.29 8.17 30.54
C LYS A 242 2.12 7.25 30.96
N ALA A 243 1.05 7.21 30.17
CA ALA A 243 -0.11 6.36 30.39
C ALA A 243 0.04 4.93 29.79
N GLY A 244 1.23 4.58 29.25
CA GLY A 244 1.47 3.28 28.58
C GLY A 244 0.70 3.08 27.26
N ARG A 245 0.11 4.15 26.69
CA ARG A 245 -0.64 4.11 25.44
C ARG A 245 0.28 4.49 24.28
N THR A 246 0.97 3.49 23.75
CA THR A 246 1.86 3.62 22.59
C THR A 246 1.09 3.30 21.28
N GLY A 247 1.65 3.70 20.14
CA GLY A 247 1.00 3.49 18.84
C GLY A 247 0.20 4.70 18.33
N ILE A 248 -0.40 4.55 17.17
CA ILE A 248 -1.22 5.58 16.51
C ILE A 248 -2.69 5.29 16.77
N GLN A 249 -3.50 6.32 16.95
CA GLN A 249 -4.94 6.21 17.14
C GLN A 249 -5.68 7.02 16.06
N LEU A 250 -6.92 6.67 15.76
CA LEU A 250 -7.77 7.43 14.82
C LEU A 250 -7.87 8.92 15.19
N SER A 251 -7.82 9.23 16.50
CA SER A 251 -7.82 10.61 16.97
C SER A 251 -6.60 11.42 16.53
N ASP A 252 -5.48 10.78 16.18
CA ASP A 252 -4.26 11.46 15.71
C ASP A 252 -4.40 11.95 14.27
N LEU A 253 -5.41 11.44 13.54
CA LEU A 253 -5.73 11.82 12.17
C LEU A 253 -6.80 12.91 12.07
N LYS A 254 -7.34 13.39 13.19
CA LYS A 254 -8.49 14.32 13.23
C LYS A 254 -8.26 15.70 12.63
N GLU A 255 -7.02 16.13 12.37
CA GLU A 255 -6.77 17.38 11.63
C GLU A 255 -7.32 17.35 10.18
N THR A 256 -7.63 16.15 9.69
CA THR A 256 -8.24 15.87 8.38
C THR A 256 -9.48 14.98 8.55
N GLY A 257 -10.36 15.31 9.54
CA GLY A 257 -11.47 14.47 10.01
C GLY A 257 -12.35 13.86 8.92
N ASP A 258 -12.67 14.64 7.89
CA ASP A 258 -13.54 14.19 6.79
C ASP A 258 -12.88 13.06 5.95
N THR A 259 -11.54 13.00 5.93
CA THR A 259 -10.78 11.98 5.20
C THR A 259 -10.98 10.59 5.82
N THR A 260 -10.87 10.49 7.16
CA THR A 260 -11.04 9.20 7.87
C THR A 260 -12.46 8.70 7.85
N ASP A 261 -13.45 9.61 7.84
CA ASP A 261 -14.87 9.25 7.77
C ASP A 261 -15.21 8.66 6.40
N ALA A 262 -14.62 9.18 5.33
CA ALA A 262 -14.83 8.73 3.95
C ALA A 262 -14.15 7.38 3.64
N ALA A 263 -13.11 6.98 4.39
CA ALA A 263 -12.34 5.77 4.12
C ALA A 263 -13.06 4.50 4.61
N GLU A 264 -12.94 3.42 3.86
CA GLU A 264 -13.31 2.07 4.27
C GLU A 264 -12.24 1.45 5.17
N VAL A 265 -10.97 1.75 4.88
CA VAL A 265 -9.81 1.21 5.58
C VAL A 265 -8.89 2.34 6.04
N VAL A 266 -8.46 2.29 7.29
CA VAL A 266 -7.43 3.19 7.85
C VAL A 266 -6.33 2.36 8.46
N ILE A 267 -5.15 2.45 7.89
CA ILE A 267 -3.93 1.77 8.34
C ILE A 267 -2.99 2.81 8.93
N ALA A 268 -2.31 2.46 10.00
CA ALA A 268 -1.20 3.25 10.51
C ALA A 268 0.09 2.43 10.58
N LEU A 269 1.21 3.06 10.25
CA LEU A 269 2.54 2.48 10.46
C LEU A 269 3.18 3.08 11.71
N TYR A 270 3.49 2.23 12.66
CA TYR A 270 4.14 2.59 13.90
C TYR A 270 5.51 1.93 14.03
N GLY A 271 6.57 2.71 14.20
CA GLY A 271 7.92 2.23 14.47
C GLY A 271 8.28 2.40 15.95
N PRO A 272 8.23 1.36 16.78
CA PRO A 272 8.47 1.47 18.22
C PRO A 272 9.90 1.91 18.56
N ASN A 273 10.88 1.65 17.69
CA ASN A 273 12.25 2.13 17.86
C ASN A 273 12.36 3.66 17.87
N ARG A 274 11.49 4.36 17.16
CA ARG A 274 11.45 5.84 17.16
C ARG A 274 11.06 6.44 18.50
N ASP A 275 10.28 5.70 19.28
CA ASP A 275 9.92 6.07 20.65
C ASP A 275 10.92 5.52 21.67
N LYS A 276 12.08 4.98 21.21
CA LYS A 276 13.17 4.42 22.00
C LYS A 276 12.71 3.30 22.96
N LEU A 277 11.73 2.51 22.53
CA LEU A 277 11.28 1.35 23.27
C LEU A 277 12.29 0.22 23.13
N ASN A 278 12.60 -0.47 24.22
CA ASN A 278 13.42 -1.67 24.17
C ASN A 278 12.59 -2.90 23.74
N THR A 279 11.33 -2.92 24.13
CA THR A 279 10.38 -3.99 23.79
C THR A 279 9.02 -3.39 23.42
N TYR A 280 8.29 -4.04 22.52
CA TYR A 280 6.91 -3.67 22.18
C TYR A 280 6.12 -4.91 21.79
N ARG A 281 4.96 -5.12 22.41
CA ARG A 281 4.10 -6.31 22.18
C ARG A 281 4.87 -7.65 22.29
N GLY A 282 5.90 -7.72 23.11
CA GLY A 282 6.75 -8.89 23.28
C GLY A 282 7.95 -9.01 22.33
N TYR A 283 8.02 -8.17 21.28
CA TYR A 283 9.17 -8.14 20.37
C TYR A 283 10.37 -7.41 20.98
N ASP A 284 11.58 -7.89 20.69
CA ASP A 284 12.84 -7.21 21.03
C ASP A 284 13.13 -6.08 20.03
N VAL A 285 12.59 -4.89 20.34
CA VAL A 285 12.77 -3.68 19.52
C VAL A 285 14.22 -3.21 19.57
N LYS A 286 14.93 -3.45 20.67
CA LYS A 286 16.32 -3.03 20.79
C LYS A 286 17.21 -3.73 19.76
N THR A 287 17.04 -5.02 19.55
CA THR A 287 17.77 -5.78 18.53
C THR A 287 17.28 -5.45 17.11
N LEU A 288 15.97 -5.46 16.88
CA LEU A 288 15.42 -5.20 15.54
C LEU A 288 15.62 -3.75 15.06
N GLY A 289 15.75 -2.78 15.96
CA GLY A 289 16.00 -1.39 15.62
C GLY A 289 14.94 -0.80 14.68
N ASP A 290 15.42 -0.19 13.60
CA ASP A 290 14.53 0.42 12.57
C ASP A 290 13.94 -0.60 11.57
N HIS A 291 14.19 -1.89 11.75
CA HIS A 291 13.58 -2.92 10.90
C HIS A 291 12.15 -3.25 11.33
N ILE A 292 11.83 -3.19 12.64
CA ILE A 292 10.45 -3.49 13.08
C ILE A 292 9.49 -2.33 12.81
N ARG A 293 8.34 -2.67 12.25
CA ARG A 293 7.16 -1.81 12.15
C ARG A 293 5.93 -2.56 12.62
N MET A 294 4.97 -1.82 13.16
CA MET A 294 3.63 -2.32 13.43
C MET A 294 2.68 -1.75 12.39
N VAL A 295 2.04 -2.63 11.66
CA VAL A 295 0.91 -2.27 10.79
C VAL A 295 -0.34 -2.34 11.65
N GLN A 296 -0.91 -1.18 11.96
CA GLN A 296 -2.09 -1.03 12.81
C GLN A 296 -3.32 -0.82 11.92
N ILE A 297 -4.29 -1.71 11.97
CA ILE A 297 -5.55 -1.59 11.24
C ILE A 297 -6.53 -0.87 12.16
N LEU A 298 -6.59 0.48 12.04
CA LEU A 298 -7.37 1.34 12.93
C LEU A 298 -8.87 1.36 12.57
N LYS A 299 -9.20 1.10 11.30
CA LYS A 299 -10.56 1.01 10.78
C LYS A 299 -10.58 0.06 9.60
N THR A 300 -11.58 -0.81 9.55
CA THR A 300 -11.92 -1.59 8.37
C THR A 300 -13.42 -1.84 8.34
N ARG A 301 -14.00 -1.89 7.12
CA ARG A 301 -15.39 -2.32 6.91
C ARG A 301 -15.50 -3.80 6.56
N PHE A 302 -14.36 -4.49 6.37
CA PHE A 302 -14.30 -5.87 5.87
C PHE A 302 -13.95 -6.90 6.94
N GLY A 303 -13.56 -6.47 8.13
CA GLY A 303 -13.12 -7.37 9.19
C GLY A 303 -13.05 -6.69 10.55
N THR A 304 -12.13 -7.16 11.40
CA THR A 304 -11.94 -6.64 12.76
C THR A 304 -10.91 -5.50 12.75
N ALA A 305 -11.27 -4.36 13.34
CA ALA A 305 -10.38 -3.23 13.56
C ALA A 305 -9.60 -3.36 14.88
N ASP A 306 -8.69 -2.41 15.13
CA ASP A 306 -7.80 -2.33 16.29
C ASP A 306 -6.86 -3.53 16.44
N ILE A 307 -6.41 -4.07 15.29
CA ILE A 307 -5.43 -5.16 15.21
C ILE A 307 -4.08 -4.58 14.79
N GLU A 308 -3.00 -5.16 15.36
CA GLU A 308 -1.62 -4.84 15.02
C GLU A 308 -0.90 -6.08 14.51
N VAL A 309 -0.23 -5.95 13.37
CA VAL A 309 0.64 -6.98 12.81
C VAL A 309 2.08 -6.45 12.79
N ALA A 310 3.00 -7.21 13.37
CA ALA A 310 4.41 -6.86 13.32
C ALA A 310 5.00 -7.27 11.98
N VAL A 311 5.71 -6.34 11.35
CA VAL A 311 6.38 -6.56 10.07
C VAL A 311 7.84 -6.15 10.18
N ASN A 312 8.68 -6.82 9.40
CA ASN A 312 10.07 -6.46 9.19
C ASN A 312 10.19 -5.66 7.89
N TYR A 313 10.92 -4.56 7.95
CA TYR A 313 11.11 -3.64 6.83
C TYR A 313 12.57 -3.48 6.48
N HIS A 314 12.94 -3.84 5.25
CA HIS A 314 14.25 -3.64 4.67
C HIS A 314 14.21 -2.51 3.64
N GLY A 315 14.51 -1.30 4.12
CA GLY A 315 14.35 -0.07 3.33
C GLY A 315 15.32 0.06 2.16
N ASP A 316 16.44 -0.64 2.19
CA ASP A 316 17.46 -0.67 1.12
C ASP A 316 16.94 -1.36 -0.16
N VAL A 317 16.17 -2.43 -0.01
CA VAL A 317 15.54 -3.19 -1.11
C VAL A 317 14.03 -2.99 -1.19
N ASN A 318 13.47 -2.12 -0.33
CA ASN A 318 12.03 -1.85 -0.20
C ASN A 318 11.18 -3.11 0.03
N GLU A 319 11.73 -4.07 0.78
CA GLU A 319 11.06 -5.35 1.08
C GLU A 319 10.36 -5.28 2.44
N TRP A 320 9.18 -5.92 2.50
CA TRP A 320 8.36 -6.04 3.70
C TRP A 320 7.94 -7.49 3.90
N CYS A 321 8.04 -7.99 5.11
CA CYS A 321 7.54 -9.31 5.46
C CYS A 321 6.99 -9.32 6.89
N GLU A 322 6.06 -10.20 7.17
CA GLU A 322 5.48 -10.35 8.50
C GLU A 322 6.45 -11.07 9.44
N LEU A 323 6.55 -10.57 10.66
CA LEU A 323 7.30 -11.29 11.71
C LEU A 323 6.43 -12.41 12.31
N PRO A 324 7.03 -13.54 12.68
CA PRO A 324 6.39 -14.54 13.54
C PRO A 324 5.94 -13.94 14.87
N LEU A 325 5.15 -14.68 15.64
CA LEU A 325 4.81 -14.25 17.00
C LEU A 325 6.09 -14.14 17.86
N PRO A 326 6.15 -13.23 18.84
CA PRO A 326 7.38 -12.99 19.62
C PRO A 326 7.93 -14.24 20.32
N ASN A 327 7.06 -15.16 20.74
CA ASN A 327 7.42 -16.42 21.36
C ASN A 327 7.93 -17.49 20.38
N GLU A 328 7.81 -17.25 19.08
CA GLU A 328 8.32 -18.10 18.00
C GLU A 328 9.69 -17.65 17.49
N ILE A 329 10.14 -16.45 17.91
CA ILE A 329 11.42 -15.88 17.50
C ILE A 329 12.49 -16.24 18.53
N TYR A 330 13.37 -17.18 18.18
CA TYR A 330 14.50 -17.59 19.02
C TYR A 330 15.78 -16.76 18.75
N ASP A 331 15.89 -16.19 17.55
CA ASP A 331 17.02 -15.38 17.12
C ASP A 331 16.51 -14.16 16.34
N TYR A 332 16.58 -12.99 16.96
CA TYR A 332 16.18 -11.72 16.34
C TYR A 332 17.22 -11.18 15.35
N GLU A 333 18.49 -11.58 15.45
CA GLU A 333 19.56 -11.07 14.60
C GLU A 333 19.38 -11.50 13.14
N LYS A 334 18.79 -12.67 12.88
CA LYS A 334 18.50 -13.13 11.52
C LYS A 334 17.59 -12.18 10.72
N TYR A 335 16.77 -11.37 11.40
CA TYR A 335 15.86 -10.41 10.76
C TYR A 335 16.51 -9.06 10.43
N LEU A 336 17.79 -8.86 10.76
CA LEU A 336 18.52 -7.62 10.46
C LEU A 336 18.96 -7.52 8.99
N THR A 337 18.95 -8.64 8.27
CA THR A 337 19.23 -8.70 6.84
C THR A 337 18.04 -9.33 6.12
N PRO A 338 17.78 -8.96 4.85
CA PRO A 338 16.66 -9.55 4.11
C PRO A 338 16.95 -10.98 3.60
N ASP A 339 18.14 -11.52 3.83
CA ASP A 339 18.55 -12.83 3.28
C ASP A 339 17.70 -13.99 3.82
N TYR A 340 17.16 -13.85 5.05
CA TYR A 340 16.23 -14.85 5.59
C TYR A 340 14.92 -14.95 4.80
N ILE A 341 14.48 -13.88 4.11
CA ILE A 341 13.27 -13.89 3.28
C ILE A 341 13.45 -14.85 2.11
N ILE A 342 14.65 -14.83 1.51
CA ILE A 342 14.99 -15.70 0.38
C ILE A 342 14.98 -17.16 0.82
N ASN A 343 15.55 -17.44 1.99
CA ASN A 343 15.68 -18.80 2.51
C ASN A 343 14.34 -19.41 2.96
N ASN A 344 13.36 -18.58 3.34
CA ASN A 344 12.05 -19.06 3.81
C ASN A 344 11.00 -19.14 2.68
N LYS A 345 11.17 -18.44 1.55
CA LYS A 345 10.24 -18.56 0.39
C LYS A 345 10.29 -19.95 -0.27
N GLY A 346 11.39 -20.68 -0.15
CA GLY A 346 11.49 -22.07 -0.65
C GLY A 346 10.69 -23.08 0.16
N ASP A 347 10.49 -22.83 1.45
CA ASP A 347 9.74 -23.73 2.33
C ASP A 347 8.20 -23.57 2.17
N GLU A 348 7.73 -22.39 1.69
CA GLU A 348 6.31 -22.14 1.44
C GLU A 348 5.83 -22.77 0.12
N GLU A 349 6.67 -22.83 -0.91
CA GLU A 349 6.32 -23.48 -2.19
C GLU A 349 6.21 -25.02 -2.04
N GLU A 350 6.97 -25.67 -1.14
CA GLU A 350 6.85 -27.10 -0.84
C GLU A 350 5.59 -27.44 -0.01
N ILE A 351 5.04 -26.49 0.75
CA ILE A 351 3.83 -26.69 1.58
C ILE A 351 2.54 -26.50 0.76
N GLU A 352 2.54 -25.69 -0.30
CA GLU A 352 1.36 -25.51 -1.17
C GLU A 352 1.07 -26.74 -2.04
N GLU A 353 2.05 -27.57 -2.41
CA GLU A 353 1.81 -28.80 -3.15
C GLU A 353 1.18 -29.94 -2.30
N ASP A 354 1.28 -29.89 -0.96
CA ASP A 354 0.80 -30.97 -0.07
C ASP A 354 -0.54 -30.66 0.64
N ASN A 355 -1.06 -29.43 0.60
CA ASN A 355 -2.25 -29.00 1.33
C ASN A 355 -3.56 -28.91 0.52
N SER A 356 -3.75 -29.78 -0.50
CA SER A 356 -5.06 -29.88 -1.19
C SER A 356 -6.16 -30.60 -0.38
N ASN A 357 -5.93 -30.96 0.89
CA ASN A 357 -6.93 -31.58 1.78
C ASN A 357 -6.60 -31.31 3.25
N ASP A 358 -6.95 -30.22 3.84
CA ASP A 358 -7.63 -30.14 5.14
C ASP A 358 -7.80 -28.69 5.63
N SER A 359 -9.04 -28.22 5.67
CA SER A 359 -9.41 -26.91 6.16
C SER A 359 -9.89 -27.01 7.61
N THR A 360 -9.02 -26.71 8.57
CA THR A 360 -9.47 -26.32 9.92
C THR A 360 -8.44 -25.45 10.64
N PHE A 361 -8.51 -24.14 10.42
CA PHE A 361 -7.83 -23.18 11.29
C PHE A 361 -8.65 -22.97 12.57
N LYS A 362 -8.09 -23.32 13.72
CA LYS A 362 -8.59 -22.91 15.03
C LYS A 362 -8.02 -21.53 15.38
N LEU A 363 -8.89 -20.52 15.40
CA LEU A 363 -8.63 -19.25 16.08
C LEU A 363 -8.43 -19.50 17.57
N ILE A 364 -7.28 -19.09 18.11
CA ILE A 364 -7.08 -18.90 19.54
C ILE A 364 -7.20 -17.41 19.81
N ILE A 365 -8.24 -17.05 20.58
CA ILE A 365 -8.55 -15.71 21.07
C ILE A 365 -7.56 -15.30 22.18
#